data_cafc92a6f6a1a3c6e20ee478a745d1f9
#
_entry.id   cafc92a6f6a1a3c6e20ee478a745d1f9
#
_cell.length_a   1.000
_cell.length_b   1.000
_cell.length_c   1.000
_cell.angle_alpha   90.00
_cell.angle_beta   90.00
_cell.angle_gamma   90.00
#
_symmetry.space_group_name_H-M   'P 1'
#
loop_
_entity.id
_entity.type
_entity.pdbx_description
1 polymer ?
#
loop_
_entity_poly.entity_id
_entity_poly.type
_entity_poly.pdbx_seq_one_letter_code
_entity_poly.pdbx_strand_id
1 'polypeptide(L)'
;MVSRAAAIFDLDRTLLDGASWPIYHQALVQEGVVSAGGGPALGIVFGLFRGLGESFLSMQATRLAAGRTRGWSLAAVDAAAVAALPELLAEVHPYALVLMEEHRQRGDLLVLATTTPYRLAGPLAQALGFDACLATRYGEVEGAFDGTIEGPFVWNRGKLNAVQSWASANNVSLAASSAYSDSFFDAPLLEAVAHPTAVNPDPRLALLAVLRGWPLRWLDKPAGVVKLAGRELQELTRPLLNPALLPNARFHFEGLEHLPSEGGYILCANHRSYFDPTAIALLLAKAGRTCRFLGKKEVFDAPVVGTLARVLGGIRVDRGTGSDEPLAAAAQALATGDVVAIMPQGTIPRGMAFFEPTLKGRLGAARLAGLTGAAVVPVGLWGTERVWPRSARLPHFDVARPPAVRVIVGEALQVLGRSASRDTETIMAAITALLPAEARQPHQPTDDELRATFPPGYHGELRSRS
;
A
#
# COMPACT_ATOMS: atom_id res chain seq x y z
N MET A 1 -32.73 20.03 2.58
CA MET A 1 -31.27 20.19 2.53
C MET A 1 -30.69 18.81 2.27
N VAL A 2 -29.76 18.68 1.34
CA VAL A 2 -29.06 17.41 1.10
C VAL A 2 -28.20 17.14 2.32
N SER A 3 -28.43 16.02 3.02
CA SER A 3 -27.61 15.64 4.17
C SER A 3 -26.20 15.30 3.68
N ARG A 4 -25.17 15.81 4.36
CA ARG A 4 -23.75 15.55 4.06
C ARG A 4 -23.38 14.14 4.51
N ALA A 5 -22.40 13.54 3.84
CA ALA A 5 -21.77 12.31 4.28
C ALA A 5 -20.52 12.61 5.13
N ALA A 6 -20.10 11.65 5.93
CA ALA A 6 -18.86 11.71 6.67
C ALA A 6 -18.03 10.42 6.49
N ALA A 7 -16.72 10.55 6.60
CA ALA A 7 -15.80 9.45 6.76
C ALA A 7 -15.27 9.44 8.20
N ILE A 8 -15.63 8.43 8.96
CA ILE A 8 -15.33 8.30 10.37
C ILE A 8 -14.19 7.32 10.54
N PHE A 9 -13.10 7.77 11.14
CA PHE A 9 -11.88 6.99 11.34
C PHE A 9 -11.64 6.76 12.83
N ASP A 10 -11.33 5.53 13.19
CA ASP A 10 -10.64 5.25 14.44
C ASP A 10 -9.16 5.64 14.34
N LEU A 11 -8.44 5.74 15.48
CA LEU A 11 -7.06 6.20 15.53
C LEU A 11 -6.06 5.02 15.57
N ASP A 12 -6.05 4.31 16.71
CA ASP A 12 -5.04 3.32 17.04
C ASP A 12 -5.15 2.09 16.12
N ARG A 13 -4.05 1.66 15.50
CA ARG A 13 -4.01 0.54 14.52
C ARG A 13 -4.93 0.69 13.30
N THR A 14 -5.70 1.77 13.23
CA THR A 14 -6.51 2.14 12.08
C THR A 14 -5.81 3.19 11.23
N LEU A 15 -5.59 4.38 11.76
CA LEU A 15 -4.80 5.43 11.09
C LEU A 15 -3.31 5.26 11.36
N LEU A 16 -2.94 4.86 12.57
CA LEU A 16 -1.56 4.63 13.01
C LEU A 16 -1.20 3.14 12.88
N ASP A 17 0.08 2.84 12.64
CA ASP A 17 0.60 1.46 12.60
C ASP A 17 0.48 0.77 13.98
N GLY A 18 0.58 1.53 15.05
CA GLY A 18 0.50 1.07 16.41
C GLY A 18 -0.55 1.80 17.26
N ALA A 19 -0.39 1.64 18.58
CA ALA A 19 -1.14 2.41 19.56
C ALA A 19 -0.48 3.76 19.81
N SER A 20 -1.26 4.83 19.88
CA SER A 20 -0.78 6.21 20.15
C SER A 20 -0.24 6.40 21.56
N TRP A 21 -0.70 5.60 22.51
CA TRP A 21 -0.39 5.78 23.92
C TRP A 21 1.11 5.73 24.26
N PRO A 22 1.95 4.82 23.75
CA PRO A 22 3.39 4.82 24.07
C PRO A 22 4.07 6.15 23.75
N ILE A 23 3.70 6.76 22.63
CA ILE A 23 4.23 8.05 22.16
C ILE A 23 3.75 9.18 23.08
N TYR A 24 2.44 9.23 23.37
CA TYR A 24 1.90 10.20 24.32
C TYR A 24 2.49 10.03 25.72
N HIS A 25 2.66 8.78 26.20
CA HIS A 25 3.26 8.53 27.50
C HIS A 25 4.69 9.07 27.59
N GLN A 26 5.50 8.84 26.56
CA GLN A 26 6.87 9.37 26.49
C GLN A 26 6.87 10.92 26.55
N ALA A 27 6.01 11.57 25.80
CA ALA A 27 5.86 13.02 25.80
C ALA A 27 5.38 13.54 27.17
N LEU A 28 4.40 12.86 27.81
CA LEU A 28 3.92 13.21 29.15
C LEU A 28 5.01 13.07 30.22
N VAL A 29 5.92 12.11 30.07
CA VAL A 29 7.09 11.96 30.96
C VAL A 29 8.07 13.12 30.73
N GLN A 30 8.35 13.51 29.51
CA GLN A 30 9.24 14.62 29.15
C GLN A 30 8.72 15.96 29.69
N GLU A 31 7.41 16.19 29.65
CA GLU A 31 6.74 17.37 30.17
C GLU A 31 6.50 17.30 31.69
N GLY A 32 6.99 16.25 32.37
CA GLY A 32 6.88 16.12 33.82
C GLY A 32 5.47 15.84 34.36
N VAL A 33 4.52 15.47 33.48
CA VAL A 33 3.14 15.12 33.88
C VAL A 33 3.11 13.75 34.55
N VAL A 34 3.92 12.82 34.07
CA VAL A 34 4.04 11.44 34.58
C VAL A 34 5.48 11.14 34.97
N SER A 35 5.71 10.45 36.09
CA SER A 35 7.05 10.01 36.46
C SER A 35 7.54 8.86 35.55
N ALA A 36 8.83 8.88 35.19
CA ALA A 36 9.47 7.86 34.36
C ALA A 36 9.40 6.44 34.94
N GLY A 37 9.11 6.29 36.23
CA GLY A 37 8.93 5.00 36.93
C GLY A 37 7.47 4.58 37.05
N GLY A 38 6.63 4.83 36.02
CA GLY A 38 5.22 4.44 35.99
C GLY A 38 5.03 3.04 36.55
N GLY A 39 4.26 2.94 37.66
CA GLY A 39 4.18 1.73 38.47
C GLY A 39 3.81 0.48 37.65
N PRO A 40 4.16 -0.74 38.14
CA PRO A 40 4.02 -2.01 37.41
C PRO A 40 2.61 -2.27 36.85
N ALA A 41 1.57 -1.64 37.40
CA ALA A 41 0.19 -1.78 36.94
C ALA A 41 -0.07 -1.17 35.55
N LEU A 42 0.59 -0.06 35.17
CA LEU A 42 0.48 0.52 33.83
C LEU A 42 1.18 -0.36 32.79
N GLY A 43 2.37 -0.87 33.10
CA GLY A 43 3.10 -1.80 32.22
C GLY A 43 2.34 -3.10 31.94
N ILE A 44 1.59 -3.62 32.91
CA ILE A 44 0.75 -4.82 32.74
C ILE A 44 -0.45 -4.53 31.85
N VAL A 45 -1.15 -3.40 32.04
CA VAL A 45 -2.30 -3.01 31.21
C VAL A 45 -1.87 -2.84 29.74
N PHE A 46 -0.70 -2.23 29.50
CA PHE A 46 -0.18 -2.04 28.14
C PHE A 46 0.46 -3.29 27.52
N GLY A 47 1.04 -4.18 28.33
CA GLY A 47 1.48 -5.50 27.88
C GLY A 47 0.32 -6.36 27.40
N LEU A 48 -0.82 -6.32 28.08
CA LEU A 48 -2.07 -6.95 27.66
C LEU A 48 -2.64 -6.31 26.37
N PHE A 49 -2.55 -5.00 26.23
CA PHE A 49 -2.99 -4.28 25.03
C PHE A 49 -2.16 -4.66 23.80
N ARG A 50 -0.83 -4.81 23.95
CA ARG A 50 0.06 -5.25 22.85
C ARG A 50 -0.21 -6.69 22.40
N GLY A 51 -0.53 -7.60 23.33
CA GLY A 51 -0.65 -9.04 23.05
C GLY A 51 -2.05 -9.49 22.63
N LEU A 52 -3.10 -8.91 23.18
CA LEU A 52 -4.49 -9.37 23.02
C LEU A 52 -5.40 -8.37 22.29
N GLY A 53 -4.88 -7.19 21.92
CA GLY A 53 -5.69 -6.13 21.36
C GLY A 53 -6.68 -5.52 22.38
N GLU A 54 -7.71 -4.83 21.89
CA GLU A 54 -8.79 -4.34 22.75
C GLU A 54 -9.56 -5.51 23.39
N SER A 55 -9.70 -5.44 24.70
CA SER A 55 -10.54 -6.36 25.46
C SER A 55 -11.43 -5.57 26.42
N PHE A 56 -12.57 -6.16 26.82
CA PHE A 56 -13.45 -5.52 27.77
C PHE A 56 -12.73 -5.16 29.08
N LEU A 57 -11.85 -6.02 29.56
CA LEU A 57 -11.06 -5.80 30.79
C LEU A 57 -10.05 -4.66 30.63
N SER A 58 -9.32 -4.62 29.50
CA SER A 58 -8.34 -3.53 29.26
C SER A 58 -9.02 -2.17 29.17
N MET A 59 -10.22 -2.10 28.55
CA MET A 59 -10.96 -0.86 28.40
C MET A 59 -11.63 -0.40 29.70
N GLN A 60 -12.11 -1.34 30.53
CA GLN A 60 -12.55 -0.97 31.89
C GLN A 60 -11.38 -0.44 32.74
N ALA A 61 -10.19 -1.05 32.63
CA ALA A 61 -8.98 -0.54 33.28
C ALA A 61 -8.62 0.88 32.76
N THR A 62 -8.73 1.14 31.46
CA THR A 62 -8.49 2.46 30.87
C THR A 62 -9.49 3.49 31.40
N ARG A 63 -10.78 3.12 31.48
CA ARG A 63 -11.80 4.00 32.07
C ARG A 63 -11.51 4.33 33.54
N LEU A 64 -11.09 3.37 34.33
CA LEU A 64 -10.70 3.56 35.74
C LEU A 64 -9.39 4.36 35.84
N ALA A 65 -8.50 4.26 34.87
CA ALA A 65 -7.25 5.00 34.85
C ALA A 65 -7.46 6.52 34.68
N ALA A 66 -8.63 6.96 34.19
CA ALA A 66 -8.98 8.38 34.15
C ALA A 66 -8.88 9.05 35.54
N GLY A 67 -9.24 8.32 36.61
CA GLY A 67 -9.08 8.81 38.00
C GLY A 67 -7.64 9.14 38.40
N ARG A 68 -6.64 8.51 37.73
CA ARG A 68 -5.22 8.77 37.98
C ARG A 68 -4.69 10.04 37.34
N THR A 69 -5.44 10.61 36.42
CA THR A 69 -5.07 11.88 35.77
C THR A 69 -5.40 13.09 36.62
N ARG A 70 -6.07 12.90 37.77
CA ARG A 70 -6.40 13.98 38.69
C ARG A 70 -5.15 14.78 39.05
N GLY A 71 -5.25 16.11 38.86
CA GLY A 71 -4.16 17.06 39.12
C GLY A 71 -3.12 17.19 38.00
N TRP A 72 -3.28 16.49 36.88
CA TRP A 72 -2.43 16.73 35.73
C TRP A 72 -2.71 18.11 35.16
N SER A 73 -1.66 18.94 35.02
CA SER A 73 -1.77 20.29 34.44
C SER A 73 -2.21 20.21 32.98
N LEU A 74 -3.28 20.92 32.63
CA LEU A 74 -3.78 20.98 31.25
C LEU A 74 -2.72 21.56 30.30
N ALA A 75 -1.99 22.58 30.74
CA ALA A 75 -0.92 23.21 29.94
C ALA A 75 0.21 22.21 29.63
N ALA A 76 0.60 21.38 30.62
CA ALA A 76 1.63 20.35 30.40
C ALA A 76 1.12 19.18 29.52
N VAL A 77 -0.15 18.79 29.64
CA VAL A 77 -0.77 17.81 28.75
C VAL A 77 -0.84 18.33 27.31
N ASP A 78 -1.23 19.58 27.11
CA ASP A 78 -1.27 20.21 25.78
C ASP A 78 0.14 20.30 25.17
N ALA A 79 1.16 20.66 25.97
CA ALA A 79 2.56 20.65 25.52
C ALA A 79 3.02 19.25 25.11
N ALA A 80 2.71 18.23 25.91
CA ALA A 80 3.02 16.84 25.59
C ALA A 80 2.31 16.38 24.29
N ALA A 81 1.05 16.77 24.09
CA ALA A 81 0.31 16.46 22.87
C ALA A 81 0.98 17.06 21.62
N VAL A 82 1.48 18.29 21.70
CA VAL A 82 2.21 18.96 20.61
C VAL A 82 3.58 18.30 20.38
N ALA A 83 4.31 17.99 21.47
CA ALA A 83 5.62 17.32 21.38
C ALA A 83 5.54 15.93 20.74
N ALA A 84 4.42 15.22 20.92
CA ALA A 84 4.18 13.89 20.33
C ALA A 84 3.87 13.93 18.82
N LEU A 85 3.47 15.07 18.25
CA LEU A 85 2.99 15.17 16.87
C LEU A 85 3.97 14.64 15.81
N PRO A 86 5.28 14.98 15.81
CA PRO A 86 6.18 14.51 14.75
C PRO A 86 6.25 12.98 14.68
N GLU A 87 6.31 12.32 15.83
CA GLU A 87 6.38 10.86 15.92
C GLU A 87 5.05 10.23 15.53
N LEU A 88 3.91 10.76 16.00
CA LEU A 88 2.58 10.29 15.61
C LEU A 88 2.32 10.44 14.12
N LEU A 89 2.73 11.55 13.51
CA LEU A 89 2.57 11.78 12.08
C LEU A 89 3.42 10.81 11.25
N ALA A 90 4.60 10.40 11.75
CA ALA A 90 5.43 9.39 11.10
C ALA A 90 4.82 7.98 11.16
N GLU A 91 3.99 7.70 12.18
CA GLU A 91 3.28 6.42 12.34
C GLU A 91 1.96 6.35 11.54
N VAL A 92 1.52 7.45 10.90
CA VAL A 92 0.29 7.43 10.09
C VAL A 92 0.50 6.55 8.87
N HIS A 93 -0.40 5.59 8.69
CA HIS A 93 -0.38 4.74 7.52
C HIS A 93 -0.46 5.55 6.21
N PRO A 94 0.45 5.34 5.26
CA PRO A 94 0.54 6.17 4.05
C PRO A 94 -0.73 6.11 3.19
N TYR A 95 -1.40 4.96 3.13
CA TYR A 95 -2.66 4.83 2.39
C TYR A 95 -3.89 5.33 3.16
N ALA A 96 -3.75 5.66 4.46
CA ALA A 96 -4.77 6.40 5.19
C ALA A 96 -4.91 7.82 4.66
N LEU A 97 -3.78 8.50 4.40
CA LEU A 97 -3.77 9.85 3.84
C LEU A 97 -4.41 9.90 2.45
N VAL A 98 -4.14 8.89 1.61
CA VAL A 98 -4.79 8.75 0.28
C VAL A 98 -6.30 8.59 0.45
N LEU A 99 -6.74 7.71 1.35
CA LEU A 99 -8.16 7.46 1.61
C LEU A 99 -8.87 8.71 2.15
N MET A 100 -8.23 9.45 3.05
CA MET A 100 -8.76 10.72 3.57
C MET A 100 -8.90 11.75 2.45
N GLU A 101 -7.93 11.84 1.53
CA GLU A 101 -8.00 12.75 0.39
C GLU A 101 -9.12 12.36 -0.59
N GLU A 102 -9.33 11.06 -0.86
CA GLU A 102 -10.46 10.58 -1.64
C GLU A 102 -11.81 11.04 -1.05
N HIS A 103 -11.95 11.04 0.28
CA HIS A 103 -13.15 11.53 0.96
C HIS A 103 -13.29 13.06 0.85
N ARG A 104 -12.20 13.82 1.01
CA ARG A 104 -12.23 15.28 0.81
C ARG A 104 -12.69 15.66 -0.60
N GLN A 105 -12.17 14.98 -1.61
CA GLN A 105 -12.55 15.22 -3.01
C GLN A 105 -14.03 14.92 -3.29
N ARG A 106 -14.64 13.98 -2.55
CA ARG A 106 -16.09 13.72 -2.59
C ARG A 106 -16.93 14.73 -1.81
N GLY A 107 -16.29 15.56 -0.99
CA GLY A 107 -16.96 16.52 -0.12
C GLY A 107 -17.47 15.91 1.18
N ASP A 108 -16.98 14.73 1.57
CA ASP A 108 -17.29 14.10 2.84
C ASP A 108 -16.57 14.81 3.98
N LEU A 109 -17.22 14.93 5.15
CA LEU A 109 -16.57 15.42 6.36
C LEU A 109 -15.66 14.33 6.95
N LEU A 110 -14.44 14.69 7.34
CA LEU A 110 -13.53 13.80 8.03
C LEU A 110 -13.72 13.88 9.53
N VAL A 111 -13.96 12.74 10.17
CA VAL A 111 -14.23 12.65 11.60
C VAL A 111 -13.28 11.64 12.23
N LEU A 112 -12.51 12.08 13.22
CA LEU A 112 -11.75 11.19 14.08
C LEU A 112 -12.62 10.77 15.26
N ALA A 113 -12.79 9.46 15.51
CA ALA A 113 -13.55 8.92 16.64
C ALA A 113 -12.67 7.95 17.43
N THR A 114 -12.16 8.38 18.59
CA THR A 114 -11.16 7.63 19.35
C THR A 114 -11.43 7.60 20.86
N THR A 115 -10.98 6.55 21.51
CA THR A 115 -10.99 6.44 22.99
C THR A 115 -9.94 7.34 23.63
N THR A 116 -8.88 7.68 22.91
CA THR A 116 -7.80 8.58 23.35
C THR A 116 -8.38 9.91 23.89
N PRO A 117 -7.83 10.45 24.99
CA PRO A 117 -8.32 11.73 25.54
C PRO A 117 -8.25 12.87 24.53
N TYR A 118 -9.31 13.70 24.52
CA TYR A 118 -9.47 14.79 23.55
C TYR A 118 -8.26 15.75 23.49
N ARG A 119 -7.68 16.14 24.64
CA ARG A 119 -6.52 17.04 24.68
C ARG A 119 -5.28 16.43 24.01
N LEU A 120 -5.15 15.11 24.06
CA LEU A 120 -4.06 14.40 23.36
C LEU A 120 -4.36 14.21 21.87
N ALA A 121 -5.57 13.75 21.53
CA ALA A 121 -5.94 13.43 20.14
C ALA A 121 -6.22 14.68 19.28
N GLY A 122 -6.69 15.78 19.89
CA GLY A 122 -7.11 17.00 19.19
C GLY A 122 -6.03 17.61 18.29
N PRO A 123 -4.81 17.86 18.78
CA PRO A 123 -3.72 18.39 17.95
C PRO A 123 -3.39 17.50 16.74
N LEU A 124 -3.39 16.18 16.90
CA LEU A 124 -3.18 15.24 15.77
C LEU A 124 -4.33 15.31 14.76
N ALA A 125 -5.58 15.34 15.25
CA ALA A 125 -6.75 15.48 14.39
C ALA A 125 -6.69 16.79 13.57
N GLN A 126 -6.28 17.88 14.19
CA GLN A 126 -6.08 19.17 13.50
C GLN A 126 -4.96 19.09 12.47
N ALA A 127 -3.81 18.52 12.82
CA ALA A 127 -2.67 18.37 11.90
C ALA A 127 -2.99 17.51 10.68
N LEU A 128 -3.84 16.48 10.83
CA LEU A 128 -4.33 15.63 9.75
C LEU A 128 -5.51 16.27 8.99
N GLY A 129 -6.03 17.41 9.43
CA GLY A 129 -7.13 18.13 8.76
C GLY A 129 -8.48 17.43 8.92
N PHE A 130 -8.79 16.88 10.09
CA PHE A 130 -10.12 16.40 10.43
C PHE A 130 -11.07 17.55 10.70
N ASP A 131 -12.31 17.46 10.23
CA ASP A 131 -13.39 18.43 10.48
C ASP A 131 -13.94 18.32 11.92
N ALA A 132 -13.83 17.13 12.54
CA ALA A 132 -14.22 16.90 13.90
C ALA A 132 -13.38 15.81 14.58
N CYS A 133 -13.17 16.00 15.90
CA CYS A 133 -12.51 15.03 16.77
C CYS A 133 -13.48 14.63 17.89
N LEU A 134 -13.99 13.40 17.81
CA LEU A 134 -14.88 12.78 18.81
C LEU A 134 -14.02 11.86 19.67
N ALA A 135 -13.51 12.40 20.76
CA ALA A 135 -12.59 11.76 21.67
C ALA A 135 -13.11 11.80 23.11
N THR A 136 -12.61 10.91 23.95
CA THR A 136 -13.02 10.88 25.36
C THR A 136 -12.61 12.18 26.05
N ARG A 137 -13.58 12.89 26.66
CA ARG A 137 -13.32 14.11 27.41
C ARG A 137 -13.12 13.81 28.87
N TYR A 138 -12.03 14.30 29.43
CA TYR A 138 -11.79 14.24 30.86
C TYR A 138 -12.28 15.52 31.51
N GLY A 139 -12.82 15.42 32.72
CA GLY A 139 -13.28 16.57 33.49
C GLY A 139 -12.12 17.50 33.87
N GLU A 140 -12.39 18.79 33.85
CA GLU A 140 -11.38 19.83 34.03
C GLU A 140 -11.80 20.79 35.13
N VAL A 141 -10.88 21.09 36.03
CA VAL A 141 -11.09 22.05 37.12
C VAL A 141 -9.79 22.81 37.37
N GLU A 142 -9.88 24.14 37.48
CA GLU A 142 -8.76 25.04 37.84
C GLU A 142 -7.45 24.77 37.05
N GLY A 143 -7.56 24.49 35.74
CA GLY A 143 -6.40 24.28 34.87
C GLY A 143 -5.75 22.88 35.00
N ALA A 144 -6.43 21.94 35.64
CA ALA A 144 -6.00 20.54 35.78
C ALA A 144 -7.13 19.56 35.51
N PHE A 145 -6.83 18.31 35.19
CA PHE A 145 -7.84 17.24 35.17
C PHE A 145 -8.35 16.95 36.58
N ASP A 146 -9.66 16.77 36.71
CA ASP A 146 -10.30 16.39 37.97
C ASP A 146 -10.41 14.87 38.21
N GLY A 147 -9.98 14.06 37.22
CA GLY A 147 -10.00 12.60 37.28
C GLY A 147 -11.36 11.98 36.90
N THR A 148 -12.28 12.77 36.38
CA THR A 148 -13.59 12.26 35.88
C THR A 148 -13.61 12.20 34.35
N ILE A 149 -14.66 11.59 33.80
CA ILE A 149 -14.95 11.59 32.37
C ILE A 149 -16.23 12.38 32.15
N GLU A 150 -16.16 13.40 31.29
CA GLU A 150 -17.32 14.17 30.86
C GLU A 150 -17.97 13.56 29.63
N GLY A 151 -19.28 13.27 29.72
CA GLY A 151 -20.03 12.68 28.61
C GLY A 151 -19.69 11.20 28.36
N PRO A 152 -19.79 10.73 27.11
CA PRO A 152 -19.57 9.33 26.78
C PRO A 152 -18.09 8.96 26.83
N PHE A 153 -17.77 7.80 27.38
CA PHE A 153 -16.49 7.13 27.11
C PHE A 153 -16.54 6.63 25.67
N VAL A 154 -15.70 7.20 24.79
CA VAL A 154 -15.75 6.99 23.32
C VAL A 154 -15.18 5.63 22.96
N TRP A 155 -15.87 4.58 23.36
CA TRP A 155 -15.58 3.19 23.10
C TRP A 155 -16.87 2.39 22.90
N ASN A 156 -16.90 1.43 22.01
CA ASN A 156 -18.02 0.54 21.72
C ASN A 156 -19.31 1.37 21.45
N ARG A 157 -20.39 1.14 22.16
CA ARG A 157 -21.63 1.92 22.04
C ARG A 157 -21.44 3.40 22.39
N GLY A 158 -20.52 3.74 23.28
CA GLY A 158 -20.19 5.14 23.57
C GLY A 158 -19.61 5.86 22.35
N LYS A 159 -18.80 5.19 21.53
CA LYS A 159 -18.30 5.74 20.26
C LYS A 159 -19.45 5.95 19.28
N LEU A 160 -20.32 4.96 19.11
CA LEU A 160 -21.52 5.12 18.27
C LEU A 160 -22.39 6.31 18.72
N ASN A 161 -22.68 6.41 20.03
CA ASN A 161 -23.50 7.49 20.57
C ASN A 161 -22.87 8.87 20.34
N ALA A 162 -21.55 9.00 20.51
CA ALA A 162 -20.83 10.25 20.22
C ALA A 162 -20.95 10.63 18.73
N VAL A 163 -20.76 9.66 17.84
CA VAL A 163 -20.92 9.85 16.39
C VAL A 163 -22.34 10.21 16.00
N GLN A 164 -23.35 9.52 16.54
CA GLN A 164 -24.77 9.81 16.26
C GLN A 164 -25.18 11.21 16.73
N SER A 165 -24.76 11.61 17.94
CA SER A 165 -25.03 12.94 18.47
C SER A 165 -24.40 14.02 17.61
N TRP A 166 -23.12 13.85 17.23
CA TRP A 166 -22.41 14.77 16.34
C TRP A 166 -23.07 14.83 14.95
N ALA A 167 -23.39 13.69 14.36
CA ALA A 167 -24.03 13.60 13.04
C ALA A 167 -25.37 14.34 13.00
N SER A 168 -26.19 14.15 14.04
CA SER A 168 -27.48 14.85 14.20
C SER A 168 -27.30 16.37 14.31
N ALA A 169 -26.31 16.82 15.07
CA ALA A 169 -26.03 18.26 15.26
C ALA A 169 -25.48 18.93 13.99
N ASN A 170 -24.84 18.17 13.10
CA ASN A 170 -24.18 18.68 11.90
C ASN A 170 -24.90 18.35 10.58
N ASN A 171 -26.13 17.83 10.62
CA ASN A 171 -26.93 17.38 9.46
C ASN A 171 -26.17 16.35 8.59
N VAL A 172 -25.50 15.40 9.24
CA VAL A 172 -24.81 14.30 8.59
C VAL A 172 -25.66 13.05 8.59
N SER A 173 -25.72 12.34 7.45
CA SER A 173 -26.42 11.06 7.33
C SER A 173 -25.45 9.91 7.48
N LEU A 174 -25.57 9.12 8.54
CA LEU A 174 -24.80 7.89 8.68
C LEU A 174 -25.14 6.86 7.59
N ALA A 175 -26.38 6.87 7.09
CA ALA A 175 -26.82 6.04 5.96
C ALA A 175 -26.19 6.44 4.61
N ALA A 176 -25.35 7.48 4.55
CA ALA A 176 -24.53 7.86 3.40
C ALA A 176 -23.02 7.92 3.75
N SER A 177 -22.68 7.61 5.00
CA SER A 177 -21.33 7.78 5.55
C SER A 177 -20.53 6.48 5.52
N SER A 178 -19.22 6.64 5.65
CA SER A 178 -18.23 5.56 5.77
C SER A 178 -17.65 5.50 7.18
N ALA A 179 -17.28 4.31 7.65
CA ALA A 179 -16.53 4.14 8.90
C ALA A 179 -15.40 3.11 8.75
N TYR A 180 -14.29 3.37 9.41
CA TYR A 180 -13.03 2.65 9.34
C TYR A 180 -12.52 2.34 10.73
N SER A 181 -12.33 1.06 11.06
CA SER A 181 -11.81 0.63 12.36
C SER A 181 -11.14 -0.74 12.28
N ASP A 182 -10.19 -0.98 13.18
CA ASP A 182 -9.50 -2.27 13.38
C ASP A 182 -10.18 -3.15 14.45
N SER A 183 -11.01 -2.56 15.29
CA SER A 183 -11.50 -3.18 16.53
C SER A 183 -12.89 -3.80 16.38
N PHE A 184 -13.04 -5.05 16.84
CA PHE A 184 -14.35 -5.70 16.96
C PHE A 184 -15.33 -4.89 17.82
N PHE A 185 -14.84 -4.12 18.79
CA PHE A 185 -15.68 -3.31 19.65
C PHE A 185 -16.32 -2.11 18.93
N ASP A 186 -15.85 -1.75 17.76
CA ASP A 186 -16.43 -0.73 16.89
C ASP A 186 -17.50 -1.31 15.93
N ALA A 187 -17.82 -2.59 16.03
CA ALA A 187 -18.89 -3.19 15.23
C ALA A 187 -20.22 -2.41 15.29
N PRO A 188 -20.67 -1.87 16.46
CA PRO A 188 -21.88 -1.05 16.48
C PRO A 188 -21.81 0.20 15.61
N LEU A 189 -20.65 0.85 15.50
CA LEU A 189 -20.44 2.00 14.61
C LEU A 189 -20.42 1.55 13.14
N LEU A 190 -19.69 0.47 12.84
CA LEU A 190 -19.61 -0.09 11.49
C LEU A 190 -20.97 -0.55 10.97
N GLU A 191 -21.82 -1.11 11.83
CA GLU A 191 -23.21 -1.49 11.48
C GLU A 191 -24.15 -0.29 11.25
N ALA A 192 -23.81 0.88 11.76
CA ALA A 192 -24.65 2.07 11.69
C ALA A 192 -24.41 2.93 10.41
N VAL A 193 -23.38 2.65 9.64
CA VAL A 193 -23.03 3.39 8.42
C VAL A 193 -23.34 2.60 7.15
N ALA A 194 -23.47 3.32 6.01
CA ALA A 194 -23.69 2.66 4.72
C ALA A 194 -22.45 1.92 4.21
N HIS A 195 -21.26 2.44 4.48
CA HIS A 195 -20.01 1.93 3.93
C HIS A 195 -19.01 1.55 5.03
N PRO A 196 -19.27 0.47 5.79
CA PRO A 196 -18.34 -0.03 6.79
C PRO A 196 -17.11 -0.65 6.10
N THR A 197 -15.93 -0.42 6.66
CA THR A 197 -14.70 -1.07 6.23
C THR A 197 -13.89 -1.48 7.44
N ALA A 198 -13.55 -2.76 7.54
CA ALA A 198 -12.66 -3.26 8.57
C ALA A 198 -11.21 -3.00 8.13
N VAL A 199 -10.49 -2.17 8.87
CA VAL A 199 -9.12 -1.74 8.57
C VAL A 199 -8.16 -2.42 9.52
N ASN A 200 -7.10 -3.07 9.00
CA ASN A 200 -6.10 -3.81 9.82
C ASN A 200 -6.75 -4.65 10.93
N PRO A 201 -7.87 -5.38 10.65
CA PRO A 201 -8.80 -5.82 11.67
C PRO A 201 -8.21 -6.87 12.62
N ASP A 202 -8.64 -6.81 13.87
CA ASP A 202 -8.44 -7.91 14.81
C ASP A 202 -9.15 -9.18 14.30
N PRO A 203 -8.75 -10.39 14.74
CA PRO A 203 -9.32 -11.64 14.23
C PRO A 203 -10.84 -11.74 14.37
N ARG A 204 -11.44 -11.10 15.38
CA ARG A 204 -12.90 -11.11 15.62
C ARG A 204 -13.61 -10.20 14.63
N LEU A 205 -13.07 -8.99 14.40
CA LEU A 205 -13.61 -8.08 13.40
C LEU A 205 -13.41 -8.64 11.99
N ALA A 206 -12.26 -9.27 11.70
CA ALA A 206 -12.01 -9.91 10.42
C ALA A 206 -13.07 -10.99 10.12
N LEU A 207 -13.37 -11.85 11.09
CA LEU A 207 -14.42 -12.86 10.95
C LEU A 207 -15.81 -12.23 10.75
N LEU A 208 -16.15 -11.22 11.56
CA LEU A 208 -17.43 -10.50 11.43
C LEU A 208 -17.55 -9.83 10.05
N ALA A 209 -16.49 -9.18 9.58
CA ALA A 209 -16.46 -8.53 8.27
C ALA A 209 -16.73 -9.53 7.13
N VAL A 210 -16.09 -10.71 7.18
CA VAL A 210 -16.35 -11.77 6.19
C VAL A 210 -17.83 -12.23 6.25
N LEU A 211 -18.40 -12.46 7.45
CA LEU A 211 -19.79 -12.88 7.62
C LEU A 211 -20.80 -11.81 7.16
N ARG A 212 -20.46 -10.53 7.28
CA ARG A 212 -21.31 -9.39 6.89
C ARG A 212 -21.06 -8.92 5.45
N GLY A 213 -20.04 -9.45 4.77
CA GLY A 213 -19.63 -8.99 3.45
C GLY A 213 -18.99 -7.59 3.48
N TRP A 214 -18.42 -7.17 4.62
CA TRP A 214 -17.74 -5.89 4.73
C TRP A 214 -16.37 -5.95 4.07
N PRO A 215 -15.93 -4.88 3.38
CA PRO A 215 -14.58 -4.79 2.84
C PRO A 215 -13.51 -4.90 3.94
N LEU A 216 -12.43 -5.63 3.62
CA LEU A 216 -11.21 -5.66 4.42
C LEU A 216 -10.16 -4.78 3.72
N ARG A 217 -9.49 -3.91 4.46
CA ARG A 217 -8.46 -3.02 3.91
C ARG A 217 -7.26 -2.93 4.87
N TRP A 218 -6.07 -2.84 4.31
CA TRP A 218 -4.82 -2.60 5.04
C TRP A 218 -4.25 -1.27 4.57
N LEU A 219 -4.14 -0.29 5.48
CA LEU A 219 -3.74 1.08 5.11
C LEU A 219 -2.21 1.28 5.05
N ASP A 220 -1.44 0.25 5.37
CA ASP A 220 -0.01 0.17 5.08
C ASP A 220 0.27 -0.38 3.67
N LYS A 221 -0.75 -0.80 2.93
CA LYS A 221 -0.67 -1.44 1.61
C LYS A 221 -1.68 -0.86 0.62
N PRO A 222 -1.43 -0.99 -0.71
CA PRO A 222 -2.39 -0.60 -1.73
C PRO A 222 -3.74 -1.27 -1.56
N ALA A 223 -4.80 -0.60 -2.02
CA ALA A 223 -6.15 -1.15 -1.99
C ALA A 223 -6.25 -2.49 -2.76
N GLY A 224 -6.88 -3.48 -2.13
CA GLY A 224 -7.06 -4.82 -2.71
C GLY A 224 -5.99 -5.84 -2.31
N VAL A 225 -4.89 -5.42 -1.68
CA VAL A 225 -3.91 -6.34 -1.09
C VAL A 225 -4.55 -7.06 0.10
N VAL A 226 -4.37 -8.38 0.15
CA VAL A 226 -4.85 -9.22 1.25
C VAL A 226 -3.66 -9.66 2.10
N LYS A 227 -3.77 -9.47 3.41
CA LYS A 227 -2.84 -10.03 4.39
C LYS A 227 -3.43 -11.26 5.06
N LEU A 228 -2.61 -12.26 5.29
CA LEU A 228 -2.92 -13.44 6.08
C LEU A 228 -1.91 -13.54 7.22
N ALA A 229 -2.38 -13.60 8.47
CA ALA A 229 -1.52 -13.56 9.66
C ALA A 229 -0.51 -12.37 9.65
N GLY A 230 -0.96 -11.18 9.22
CA GLY A 230 -0.14 -9.97 9.16
C GLY A 230 0.84 -9.87 7.98
N ARG A 231 0.92 -10.91 7.12
CA ARG A 231 1.81 -10.96 5.95
C ARG A 231 1.03 -10.93 4.65
N GLU A 232 1.58 -10.27 3.64
CA GLU A 232 1.01 -10.29 2.30
C GLU A 232 1.11 -11.69 1.67
N LEU A 233 0.16 -11.98 0.76
CA LEU A 233 0.18 -13.23 0.03
C LEU A 233 1.49 -13.41 -0.78
N GLN A 234 2.05 -12.33 -1.31
CA GLN A 234 3.36 -12.35 -1.98
C GLN A 234 4.48 -12.80 -1.05
N GLU A 235 4.49 -12.32 0.19
CA GLU A 235 5.50 -12.70 1.19
C GLU A 235 5.37 -14.17 1.59
N LEU A 236 4.14 -14.64 1.77
CA LEU A 236 3.85 -16.03 2.10
C LEU A 236 4.19 -16.99 0.97
N THR A 237 3.97 -16.59 -0.28
CA THR A 237 4.24 -17.42 -1.47
C THR A 237 5.68 -17.28 -1.97
N ARG A 238 6.43 -16.26 -1.55
CA ARG A 238 7.83 -16.03 -1.96
C ARG A 238 8.73 -17.27 -1.82
N PRO A 239 8.69 -18.06 -0.73
CA PRO A 239 9.52 -19.28 -0.63
C PRO A 239 9.20 -20.33 -1.71
N LEU A 240 7.99 -20.29 -2.27
CA LEU A 240 7.56 -21.16 -3.36
C LEU A 240 8.02 -20.67 -4.74
N LEU A 241 8.46 -19.43 -4.85
CA LEU A 241 9.03 -18.84 -6.07
C LEU A 241 10.49 -19.31 -6.22
N ASN A 242 10.63 -20.59 -6.60
CA ASN A 242 11.93 -21.22 -6.83
C ASN A 242 12.02 -21.65 -8.30
N PRO A 243 13.08 -21.26 -9.04
CA PRO A 243 13.31 -21.72 -10.41
C PRO A 243 13.24 -23.24 -10.59
N ALA A 244 13.65 -24.01 -9.56
CA ALA A 244 13.57 -25.48 -9.60
C ALA A 244 12.15 -26.04 -9.70
N LEU A 245 11.11 -25.24 -9.32
CA LEU A 245 9.70 -25.62 -9.45
C LEU A 245 9.13 -25.30 -10.85
N LEU A 246 9.94 -24.72 -11.74
CA LEU A 246 9.58 -24.40 -13.12
C LEU A 246 10.48 -25.18 -14.10
N PRO A 247 10.31 -26.52 -14.22
CA PRO A 247 11.20 -27.37 -15.02
C PRO A 247 11.12 -27.08 -16.52
N ASN A 248 10.14 -26.32 -16.96
CA ASN A 248 9.94 -25.90 -18.35
C ASN A 248 10.77 -24.65 -18.74
N ALA A 249 11.66 -24.17 -17.86
CA ALA A 249 12.56 -23.05 -18.12
C ALA A 249 13.88 -23.21 -17.35
N ARG A 250 14.99 -22.89 -17.97
CA ARG A 250 16.32 -22.94 -17.36
C ARG A 250 16.81 -21.53 -17.12
N PHE A 251 16.69 -21.06 -15.87
CA PHE A 251 17.00 -19.68 -15.49
C PHE A 251 18.49 -19.46 -15.25
N HIS A 252 18.96 -18.33 -15.71
CA HIS A 252 20.30 -17.80 -15.45
C HIS A 252 20.16 -16.35 -14.95
N PHE A 253 20.60 -16.09 -13.73
CA PHE A 253 20.54 -14.79 -13.07
C PHE A 253 21.93 -14.22 -12.88
N GLU A 254 22.14 -12.97 -13.29
CA GLU A 254 23.39 -12.22 -13.12
C GLU A 254 23.12 -10.85 -12.52
N GLY A 255 24.05 -10.28 -11.76
CA GLY A 255 23.98 -8.92 -11.22
C GLY A 255 23.01 -8.77 -10.05
N LEU A 256 22.71 -9.84 -9.30
CA LEU A 256 21.85 -9.80 -8.12
C LEU A 256 22.32 -8.80 -7.06
N GLU A 257 23.62 -8.57 -6.98
CA GLU A 257 24.30 -7.62 -6.10
C GLU A 257 23.92 -6.16 -6.38
N HIS A 258 23.39 -5.85 -7.57
CA HIS A 258 22.91 -4.51 -7.93
C HIS A 258 21.51 -4.21 -7.40
N LEU A 259 20.79 -5.22 -6.88
CA LEU A 259 19.46 -5.01 -6.30
C LEU A 259 19.59 -4.41 -4.89
N PRO A 260 18.99 -3.25 -4.61
CA PRO A 260 18.94 -2.72 -3.25
C PRO A 260 18.23 -3.68 -2.29
N SER A 261 18.88 -3.98 -1.16
CA SER A 261 18.31 -4.86 -0.13
C SER A 261 17.14 -4.22 0.61
N GLU A 262 17.13 -2.89 0.71
CA GLU A 262 16.13 -2.11 1.44
C GLU A 262 15.66 -0.91 0.61
N GLY A 263 14.56 -0.27 1.09
CA GLY A 263 13.99 0.89 0.43
C GLY A 263 13.25 0.60 -0.86
N GLY A 264 12.53 1.60 -1.37
CA GLY A 264 11.81 1.54 -2.64
C GLY A 264 12.71 1.87 -3.83
N TYR A 265 12.58 1.12 -4.91
CA TYR A 265 13.24 1.42 -6.18
C TYR A 265 12.36 0.99 -7.36
N ILE A 266 12.64 1.58 -8.53
CA ILE A 266 11.93 1.26 -9.76
C ILE A 266 12.75 0.19 -10.50
N LEU A 267 12.18 -0.99 -10.70
CA LEU A 267 12.77 -2.03 -11.53
C LEU A 267 12.23 -1.88 -12.95
N CYS A 268 13.09 -1.56 -13.91
CA CYS A 268 12.74 -1.40 -15.32
C CYS A 268 13.26 -2.56 -16.16
N ALA A 269 12.33 -3.31 -16.78
CA ALA A 269 12.69 -4.44 -17.65
C ALA A 269 12.13 -4.28 -19.07
N ASN A 270 12.79 -4.85 -20.08
CA ASN A 270 12.20 -5.01 -21.41
C ASN A 270 11.02 -6.02 -21.35
N HIS A 271 10.11 -5.90 -22.33
CA HIS A 271 8.89 -6.74 -22.39
C HIS A 271 8.91 -7.58 -23.66
N ARG A 272 9.03 -8.90 -23.49
CA ARG A 272 9.09 -9.87 -24.59
C ARG A 272 8.01 -10.93 -24.53
N SER A 273 7.45 -11.20 -23.33
CA SER A 273 6.63 -12.38 -23.08
C SER A 273 5.59 -12.13 -21.99
N TYR A 274 4.51 -12.90 -21.98
CA TYR A 274 3.63 -13.04 -20.82
C TYR A 274 4.32 -13.67 -19.61
N PHE A 275 5.53 -14.30 -19.82
CA PHE A 275 6.33 -14.90 -18.78
C PHE A 275 7.25 -13.91 -18.04
N ASP A 276 7.41 -12.68 -18.56
CA ASP A 276 8.30 -11.68 -17.96
C ASP A 276 7.98 -11.35 -16.49
N PRO A 277 6.70 -11.18 -16.07
CA PRO A 277 6.37 -10.97 -14.66
C PRO A 277 6.83 -12.11 -13.75
N THR A 278 6.75 -13.36 -14.24
CA THR A 278 7.24 -14.54 -13.51
C THR A 278 8.76 -14.50 -13.34
N ALA A 279 9.49 -14.14 -14.39
CA ALA A 279 10.95 -14.02 -14.34
C ALA A 279 11.39 -12.93 -13.35
N ILE A 280 10.70 -11.78 -13.33
CA ILE A 280 10.94 -10.69 -12.36
C ILE A 280 10.59 -11.13 -10.93
N ALA A 281 9.47 -11.82 -10.74
CA ALA A 281 9.08 -12.32 -9.42
C ALA A 281 10.11 -13.31 -8.86
N LEU A 282 10.63 -14.23 -9.70
CA LEU A 282 11.71 -15.16 -9.32
C LEU A 282 13.01 -14.42 -9.00
N LEU A 283 13.39 -13.40 -9.78
CA LEU A 283 14.55 -12.55 -9.52
C LEU A 283 14.45 -11.92 -8.13
N LEU A 284 13.33 -11.27 -7.84
CA LEU A 284 13.12 -10.56 -6.58
C LEU A 284 12.98 -11.52 -5.40
N ALA A 285 12.38 -12.69 -5.59
CA ALA A 285 12.33 -13.73 -4.57
C ALA A 285 13.72 -14.18 -4.13
N LYS A 286 14.68 -14.30 -5.07
CA LYS A 286 16.09 -14.60 -4.76
C LYS A 286 16.76 -13.47 -3.95
N ALA A 287 16.36 -12.23 -4.17
CA ALA A 287 16.82 -11.06 -3.42
C ALA A 287 16.04 -10.84 -2.10
N GLY A 288 15.13 -11.74 -1.74
CA GLY A 288 14.29 -11.59 -0.53
C GLY A 288 13.21 -10.50 -0.63
N ARG A 289 12.93 -9.98 -1.83
CA ARG A 289 12.00 -8.88 -2.09
C ARG A 289 10.75 -9.34 -2.83
N THR A 290 9.74 -8.48 -2.80
CA THR A 290 8.52 -8.57 -3.61
C THR A 290 8.35 -7.27 -4.39
N CYS A 291 7.42 -7.19 -5.36
CA CYS A 291 7.18 -5.96 -6.10
C CYS A 291 5.72 -5.69 -6.41
N ARG A 292 5.44 -4.42 -6.73
CA ARG A 292 4.17 -3.96 -7.30
C ARG A 292 4.34 -3.82 -8.81
N PHE A 293 3.59 -4.59 -9.59
CA PHE A 293 3.62 -4.46 -11.05
C PHE A 293 2.65 -3.37 -11.51
N LEU A 294 3.13 -2.47 -12.37
CA LEU A 294 2.23 -1.61 -13.12
C LEU A 294 1.62 -2.38 -14.30
N GLY A 295 0.32 -2.60 -14.24
CA GLY A 295 -0.41 -3.35 -15.25
C GLY A 295 -1.50 -2.53 -15.93
N LYS A 296 -1.81 -2.87 -17.19
CA LYS A 296 -2.91 -2.26 -17.95
C LYS A 296 -4.26 -2.56 -17.30
N LYS A 297 -5.23 -1.65 -17.47
CA LYS A 297 -6.62 -1.81 -17.05
C LYS A 297 -7.20 -3.17 -17.45
N GLU A 298 -6.98 -3.59 -18.68
CA GLU A 298 -7.53 -4.85 -19.22
C GLU A 298 -7.05 -6.09 -18.45
N VAL A 299 -5.85 -6.04 -17.85
CA VAL A 299 -5.34 -7.12 -16.98
C VAL A 299 -6.15 -7.19 -15.69
N PHE A 300 -6.49 -6.04 -15.12
CA PHE A 300 -7.26 -5.95 -13.87
C PHE A 300 -8.75 -6.20 -14.08
N ASP A 301 -9.27 -5.98 -15.28
CA ASP A 301 -10.67 -6.23 -15.64
C ASP A 301 -10.90 -7.70 -16.05
N ALA A 302 -9.83 -8.47 -16.31
CA ALA A 302 -9.94 -9.88 -16.64
C ALA A 302 -10.37 -10.70 -15.40
N PRO A 303 -11.39 -11.58 -15.53
CA PRO A 303 -11.80 -12.47 -14.44
C PRO A 303 -10.62 -13.30 -13.93
N VAL A 304 -10.54 -13.55 -12.62
CA VAL A 304 -9.48 -14.29 -11.92
C VAL A 304 -8.12 -13.58 -11.97
N VAL A 305 -7.60 -13.25 -13.18
CA VAL A 305 -6.30 -12.59 -13.35
C VAL A 305 -6.30 -11.21 -12.70
N GLY A 306 -7.37 -10.44 -12.89
CA GLY A 306 -7.51 -9.12 -12.27
C GLY A 306 -7.62 -9.18 -10.74
N THR A 307 -8.31 -10.19 -10.21
CA THR A 307 -8.37 -10.43 -8.77
C THR A 307 -6.99 -10.79 -8.24
N LEU A 308 -6.27 -11.69 -8.90
CA LEU A 308 -4.91 -12.08 -8.53
C LEU A 308 -3.95 -10.87 -8.60
N ALA A 309 -4.02 -10.08 -9.66
CA ALA A 309 -3.20 -8.87 -9.82
C ALA A 309 -3.42 -7.88 -8.67
N ARG A 310 -4.68 -7.66 -8.26
CA ARG A 310 -5.01 -6.79 -7.10
C ARG A 310 -4.52 -7.38 -5.78
N VAL A 311 -4.77 -8.65 -5.54
CA VAL A 311 -4.33 -9.35 -4.31
C VAL A 311 -2.81 -9.33 -4.17
N LEU A 312 -2.09 -9.41 -5.29
CA LEU A 312 -0.64 -9.25 -5.35
C LEU A 312 -0.19 -7.78 -5.36
N GLY A 313 -1.09 -6.82 -5.10
CA GLY A 313 -0.77 -5.40 -5.00
C GLY A 313 -0.33 -4.75 -6.30
N GLY A 314 -0.79 -5.27 -7.43
CA GLY A 314 -0.56 -4.64 -8.73
C GLY A 314 -1.23 -3.27 -8.82
N ILE A 315 -0.56 -2.33 -9.48
CA ILE A 315 -1.05 -0.96 -9.69
C ILE A 315 -1.67 -0.87 -11.09
N ARG A 316 -2.97 -0.55 -11.13
CA ARG A 316 -3.71 -0.40 -12.38
C ARG A 316 -3.35 0.89 -13.10
N VAL A 317 -3.04 0.80 -14.38
CA VAL A 317 -2.79 1.95 -15.26
C VAL A 317 -3.93 2.09 -16.26
N ASP A 318 -4.70 3.15 -16.12
CA ASP A 318 -5.74 3.54 -17.09
C ASP A 318 -5.13 4.47 -18.14
N ARG A 319 -4.98 3.99 -19.37
CA ARG A 319 -4.36 4.74 -20.46
C ARG A 319 -5.40 5.54 -21.18
N GLY A 320 -5.19 6.83 -21.34
CA GLY A 320 -6.06 7.72 -22.10
C GLY A 320 -6.87 8.70 -21.26
N THR A 321 -6.89 8.58 -19.95
CA THR A 321 -7.55 9.55 -19.05
C THR A 321 -6.67 10.77 -18.75
N GLY A 322 -5.36 10.71 -19.04
CA GLY A 322 -4.40 11.74 -18.62
C GLY A 322 -4.22 11.83 -17.11
N SER A 323 -4.81 10.90 -16.35
CA SER A 323 -4.74 10.85 -14.90
C SER A 323 -3.33 10.50 -14.43
N ASP A 324 -2.79 11.26 -13.50
CA ASP A 324 -1.53 10.98 -12.81
C ASP A 324 -1.72 9.99 -11.62
N GLU A 325 -2.95 9.52 -11.39
CA GLU A 325 -3.30 8.58 -10.31
C GLU A 325 -2.41 7.32 -10.25
N PRO A 326 -2.09 6.63 -11.37
CA PRO A 326 -1.20 5.48 -11.34
C PRO A 326 0.23 5.83 -10.94
N LEU A 327 0.70 7.05 -11.29
CA LEU A 327 2.02 7.54 -10.88
C LEU A 327 2.02 7.88 -9.38
N ALA A 328 0.95 8.45 -8.86
CA ALA A 328 0.78 8.73 -7.44
C ALA A 328 0.76 7.44 -6.62
N ALA A 329 0.01 6.41 -7.06
CA ALA A 329 -0.02 5.11 -6.41
C ALA A 329 1.35 4.40 -6.43
N ALA A 330 2.09 4.51 -7.53
CA ALA A 330 3.43 3.98 -7.65
C ALA A 330 4.44 4.75 -6.77
N ALA A 331 4.33 6.08 -6.71
CA ALA A 331 5.14 6.93 -5.84
C ALA A 331 4.91 6.59 -4.36
N GLN A 332 3.65 6.36 -3.99
CA GLN A 332 3.29 5.93 -2.64
C GLN A 332 3.90 4.56 -2.30
N ALA A 333 3.84 3.59 -3.22
CA ALA A 333 4.45 2.28 -3.02
C ALA A 333 5.99 2.39 -2.83
N LEU A 334 6.65 3.26 -3.60
CA LEU A 334 8.08 3.53 -3.43
C LEU A 334 8.40 4.15 -2.06
N ALA A 335 7.58 5.10 -1.62
CA ALA A 335 7.74 5.76 -0.33
C ALA A 335 7.58 4.78 0.86
N THR A 336 6.77 3.73 0.70
CA THR A 336 6.63 2.64 1.68
C THR A 336 7.71 1.55 1.58
N GLY A 337 8.72 1.76 0.72
CA GLY A 337 9.83 0.83 0.55
C GLY A 337 9.54 -0.33 -0.41
N ASP A 338 8.39 -0.33 -1.10
CA ASP A 338 8.07 -1.36 -2.09
C ASP A 338 8.91 -1.19 -3.38
N VAL A 339 9.21 -2.29 -4.04
CA VAL A 339 9.77 -2.28 -5.40
C VAL A 339 8.64 -2.10 -6.40
N VAL A 340 8.78 -1.15 -7.31
CA VAL A 340 7.80 -0.93 -8.39
C VAL A 340 8.39 -1.45 -9.70
N ALA A 341 7.81 -2.52 -10.24
CA ALA A 341 8.26 -3.13 -11.49
C ALA A 341 7.50 -2.55 -12.68
N ILE A 342 8.24 -2.00 -13.63
CA ILE A 342 7.71 -1.35 -14.84
C ILE A 342 8.38 -1.97 -16.07
N MET A 343 7.57 -2.23 -17.09
CA MET A 343 8.06 -2.52 -18.42
C MET A 343 7.85 -1.26 -19.29
N PRO A 344 8.89 -0.43 -19.49
CA PRO A 344 8.69 0.92 -20.09
C PRO A 344 8.14 0.88 -21.51
N GLN A 345 8.33 -0.21 -22.26
CA GLN A 345 7.69 -0.40 -23.57
C GLN A 345 6.16 -0.39 -23.48
N GLY A 346 5.63 -0.76 -22.31
CA GLY A 346 4.20 -0.72 -22.00
C GLY A 346 3.36 -1.79 -22.69
N THR A 347 3.91 -2.54 -23.60
CA THR A 347 3.31 -3.71 -24.27
C THR A 347 4.43 -4.58 -24.82
N ILE A 348 4.18 -5.86 -25.03
CA ILE A 348 5.06 -6.70 -25.81
C ILE A 348 5.05 -6.15 -27.26
N PRO A 349 6.20 -5.76 -27.84
CA PRO A 349 6.27 -5.33 -29.23
C PRO A 349 5.74 -6.38 -30.21
N ARG A 350 5.35 -5.99 -31.40
CA ARG A 350 4.78 -6.89 -32.43
C ARG A 350 5.53 -6.74 -33.74
N GLY A 351 5.49 -7.79 -34.55
CA GLY A 351 6.06 -7.78 -35.88
C GLY A 351 7.52 -7.35 -35.86
N MET A 352 7.91 -6.52 -36.82
CA MET A 352 9.28 -6.02 -36.93
C MET A 352 9.78 -5.30 -35.68
N ALA A 353 8.89 -4.60 -34.95
CA ALA A 353 9.26 -3.85 -33.75
C ALA A 353 9.76 -4.75 -32.61
N PHE A 354 9.42 -6.03 -32.60
CA PHE A 354 9.92 -7.02 -31.61
C PHE A 354 11.41 -7.32 -31.80
N PHE A 355 11.91 -7.21 -33.02
CA PHE A 355 13.27 -7.51 -33.44
C PHE A 355 14.13 -6.29 -33.62
N GLU A 356 13.58 -5.07 -33.37
CA GLU A 356 14.39 -3.84 -33.40
C GLU A 356 15.48 -3.86 -32.31
N PRO A 357 16.75 -3.61 -32.65
CA PRO A 357 17.84 -3.62 -31.68
C PRO A 357 17.79 -2.44 -30.71
N THR A 358 17.07 -1.37 -31.07
CA THR A 358 16.88 -0.20 -30.21
C THR A 358 15.51 -0.26 -29.57
N LEU A 359 15.48 -0.44 -28.26
CA LEU A 359 14.22 -0.48 -27.51
C LEU A 359 13.65 0.92 -27.32
N LYS A 360 12.34 1.06 -27.58
CA LYS A 360 11.59 2.31 -27.35
C LYS A 360 10.76 2.21 -26.08
N GLY A 361 10.89 3.20 -25.20
CA GLY A 361 10.15 3.30 -23.94
C GLY A 361 9.12 4.41 -23.93
N ARG A 362 8.13 4.30 -23.04
CA ARG A 362 7.18 5.34 -22.67
C ARG A 362 7.71 6.10 -21.46
N LEU A 363 7.27 7.34 -21.30
CA LEU A 363 7.78 8.28 -20.31
C LEU A 363 7.45 7.93 -18.85
N GLY A 364 6.57 6.94 -18.58
CA GLY A 364 6.03 6.66 -17.25
C GLY A 364 7.10 6.36 -16.20
N ALA A 365 8.08 5.50 -16.52
CA ALA A 365 9.16 5.16 -15.58
C ALA A 365 10.05 6.37 -15.26
N ALA A 366 10.42 7.14 -16.28
CA ALA A 366 11.23 8.36 -16.12
C ALA A 366 10.50 9.45 -15.32
N ARG A 367 9.18 9.63 -15.56
CA ARG A 367 8.36 10.57 -14.78
C ARG A 367 8.27 10.14 -13.32
N LEU A 368 8.05 8.85 -13.06
CA LEU A 368 8.00 8.32 -11.69
C LEU A 368 9.34 8.52 -10.97
N ALA A 369 10.47 8.21 -11.62
CA ALA A 369 11.79 8.44 -11.06
C ALA A 369 12.05 9.92 -10.78
N GLY A 370 11.71 10.81 -11.70
CA GLY A 370 11.84 12.26 -11.51
C GLY A 370 10.95 12.82 -10.39
N LEU A 371 9.75 12.25 -10.21
CA LEU A 371 8.82 12.64 -9.14
C LEU A 371 9.30 12.21 -7.76
N THR A 372 9.87 11.02 -7.65
CA THR A 372 10.18 10.39 -6.35
C THR A 372 11.65 10.45 -5.96
N GLY A 373 12.55 10.70 -6.91
CA GLY A 373 14.00 10.55 -6.71
C GLY A 373 14.45 9.09 -6.54
N ALA A 374 13.55 8.12 -6.72
CA ALA A 374 13.88 6.72 -6.56
C ALA A 374 14.86 6.23 -7.63
N ALA A 375 15.81 5.39 -7.22
CA ALA A 375 16.76 4.77 -8.14
C ALA A 375 16.03 3.87 -9.15
N VAL A 376 16.54 3.81 -10.38
CA VAL A 376 16.03 2.93 -11.44
C VAL A 376 17.02 1.79 -11.65
N VAL A 377 16.58 0.56 -11.42
CA VAL A 377 17.39 -0.64 -11.65
C VAL A 377 16.99 -1.25 -13.00
N PRO A 378 17.86 -1.23 -14.02
CA PRO A 378 17.58 -1.82 -15.31
C PRO A 378 17.74 -3.35 -15.26
N VAL A 379 16.84 -4.08 -15.93
CA VAL A 379 16.87 -5.54 -16.03
C VAL A 379 16.70 -5.95 -17.50
N GLY A 380 17.62 -6.76 -18.00
CA GLY A 380 17.56 -7.39 -19.30
C GLY A 380 16.93 -8.78 -19.22
N LEU A 381 15.80 -8.99 -19.91
CA LEU A 381 15.13 -10.27 -20.04
C LEU A 381 15.35 -10.85 -21.44
N TRP A 382 15.77 -12.11 -21.52
CA TRP A 382 16.00 -12.80 -22.79
C TRP A 382 15.60 -14.29 -22.70
N GLY A 383 14.86 -14.77 -23.72
CA GLY A 383 14.42 -16.17 -23.79
C GLY A 383 13.08 -16.45 -23.13
N THR A 384 12.46 -15.48 -22.46
CA THR A 384 11.13 -15.61 -21.86
C THR A 384 10.06 -15.89 -22.93
N GLU A 385 10.22 -15.33 -24.13
CA GLU A 385 9.37 -15.54 -25.31
C GLU A 385 9.38 -17.00 -25.81
N ARG A 386 10.44 -17.75 -25.50
CA ARG A 386 10.51 -19.18 -25.84
C ARG A 386 9.72 -20.05 -24.86
N VAL A 387 9.55 -19.55 -23.62
CA VAL A 387 8.70 -20.21 -22.60
C VAL A 387 7.23 -19.91 -22.86
N TRP A 388 6.89 -18.65 -23.05
CA TRP A 388 5.51 -18.23 -23.31
C TRP A 388 5.47 -17.17 -24.42
N PRO A 389 5.46 -17.59 -25.68
CA PRO A 389 5.33 -16.67 -26.80
C PRO A 389 3.95 -16.00 -26.78
N ARG A 390 3.88 -14.80 -27.31
CA ARG A 390 2.62 -14.04 -27.35
C ARG A 390 1.52 -14.75 -28.14
N SER A 391 1.87 -15.58 -29.10
CA SER A 391 0.95 -16.37 -29.92
C SER A 391 0.31 -17.56 -29.19
N ALA A 392 0.84 -17.95 -28.04
CA ALA A 392 0.33 -19.08 -27.27
C ALA A 392 -0.59 -18.63 -26.12
N ARG A 393 -1.69 -19.37 -25.89
CA ARG A 393 -2.60 -19.14 -24.75
C ARG A 393 -2.01 -19.58 -23.42
N LEU A 394 -1.12 -20.58 -23.45
CA LEU A 394 -0.46 -21.17 -22.27
C LEU A 394 1.04 -21.24 -22.53
N PRO A 395 1.86 -21.26 -21.46
CA PRO A 395 3.31 -21.46 -21.61
C PRO A 395 3.60 -22.84 -22.19
N HIS A 396 4.73 -22.97 -22.89
CA HIS A 396 5.21 -24.26 -23.37
C HIS A 396 5.78 -25.08 -22.20
N PHE A 397 5.45 -26.35 -22.14
CA PHE A 397 5.92 -27.30 -21.12
C PHE A 397 6.87 -28.33 -21.73
N ASP A 398 8.00 -27.87 -22.25
CA ASP A 398 9.08 -28.77 -22.67
C ASP A 398 10.09 -28.94 -21.52
N VAL A 399 9.89 -30.00 -20.73
CA VAL A 399 10.79 -30.34 -19.61
C VAL A 399 12.02 -31.14 -20.07
N ALA A 400 12.00 -31.69 -21.28
CA ALA A 400 13.14 -32.44 -21.84
C ALA A 400 14.21 -31.49 -22.39
N ARG A 401 13.78 -30.34 -22.97
CA ARG A 401 14.66 -29.31 -23.55
C ARG A 401 14.19 -27.91 -23.13
N PRO A 402 14.25 -27.61 -21.82
CA PRO A 402 13.75 -26.31 -21.32
C PRO A 402 14.56 -25.16 -21.92
N PRO A 403 13.90 -24.14 -22.47
CA PRO A 403 14.58 -22.95 -23.00
C PRO A 403 15.36 -22.22 -21.91
N ALA A 404 16.50 -21.65 -22.30
CA ALA A 404 17.28 -20.81 -21.41
C ALA A 404 16.63 -19.43 -21.29
N VAL A 405 16.42 -18.98 -20.04
CA VAL A 405 15.93 -17.65 -19.69
C VAL A 405 17.05 -16.91 -18.95
N ARG A 406 17.53 -15.82 -19.54
CA ARG A 406 18.53 -14.95 -18.93
C ARG A 406 17.84 -13.76 -18.30
N VAL A 407 18.22 -13.45 -17.06
CA VAL A 407 17.75 -12.30 -16.28
C VAL A 407 18.98 -11.59 -15.74
N ILE A 408 19.33 -10.47 -16.34
CA ILE A 408 20.56 -9.74 -16.03
C ILE A 408 20.19 -8.39 -15.42
N VAL A 409 20.68 -8.12 -14.21
CA VAL A 409 20.46 -6.87 -13.48
C VAL A 409 21.65 -5.95 -13.69
N GLY A 410 21.41 -4.73 -14.12
CA GLY A 410 22.41 -3.70 -14.25
C GLY A 410 22.52 -2.81 -13.00
N GLU A 411 23.54 -1.97 -12.98
CA GLU A 411 23.75 -0.99 -11.92
C GLU A 411 22.56 -0.01 -11.84
N ALA A 412 22.26 0.44 -10.63
CA ALA A 412 21.20 1.38 -10.38
C ALA A 412 21.52 2.76 -11.01
N LEU A 413 20.55 3.32 -11.71
CA LEU A 413 20.64 4.63 -12.36
C LEU A 413 19.95 5.68 -11.48
N GLN A 414 20.61 6.83 -11.33
CA GLN A 414 19.98 8.03 -10.78
C GLN A 414 19.46 8.88 -11.95
N VAL A 415 18.15 9.02 -12.03
CA VAL A 415 17.47 9.79 -13.06
C VAL A 415 17.21 11.19 -12.54
N LEU A 416 17.69 12.22 -13.25
CA LEU A 416 17.66 13.61 -12.75
C LEU A 416 16.30 14.28 -12.86
N GLY A 417 15.33 13.72 -13.58
CA GLY A 417 13.99 14.27 -13.76
C GLY A 417 13.93 15.56 -14.60
N ARG A 418 15.04 15.98 -15.22
CA ARG A 418 15.11 17.21 -16.02
C ARG A 418 14.43 17.08 -17.39
N SER A 419 14.43 15.89 -17.96
CA SER A 419 13.77 15.59 -19.24
C SER A 419 13.34 14.14 -19.27
N ALA A 420 12.04 13.89 -19.13
CA ALA A 420 11.47 12.55 -19.15
C ALA A 420 11.80 11.79 -20.46
N SER A 421 12.00 12.47 -21.58
CA SER A 421 12.39 11.83 -22.85
C SER A 421 13.82 11.30 -22.77
N ARG A 422 14.79 12.17 -22.40
CA ARG A 422 16.21 11.78 -22.27
C ARG A 422 16.40 10.72 -21.20
N ASP A 423 15.70 10.87 -20.08
CA ASP A 423 15.74 9.91 -18.99
C ASP A 423 15.18 8.55 -19.43
N THR A 424 14.11 8.53 -20.25
CA THR A 424 13.59 7.30 -20.87
C THR A 424 14.61 6.66 -21.81
N GLU A 425 15.28 7.45 -22.66
CA GLU A 425 16.33 6.97 -23.55
C GLU A 425 17.48 6.34 -22.76
N THR A 426 17.89 6.97 -21.66
CA THR A 426 18.94 6.46 -20.75
C THR A 426 18.55 5.13 -20.14
N ILE A 427 17.30 5.01 -19.60
CA ILE A 427 16.78 3.77 -19.03
C ILE A 427 16.75 2.67 -20.09
N MET A 428 16.23 2.96 -21.30
CA MET A 428 16.12 1.97 -22.37
C MET A 428 17.47 1.55 -22.91
N ALA A 429 18.45 2.46 -22.99
CA ALA A 429 19.82 2.14 -23.39
C ALA A 429 20.49 1.22 -22.36
N ALA A 430 20.31 1.48 -21.06
CA ALA A 430 20.82 0.62 -20.01
C ALA A 430 20.22 -0.79 -20.07
N ILE A 431 18.91 -0.93 -20.28
CA ILE A 431 18.26 -2.23 -20.48
C ILE A 431 18.82 -2.93 -21.72
N THR A 432 18.99 -2.20 -22.84
CA THR A 432 19.52 -2.75 -24.09
C THR A 432 20.94 -3.27 -23.92
N ALA A 433 21.78 -2.59 -23.14
CA ALA A 433 23.17 -3.02 -22.87
C ALA A 433 23.27 -4.37 -22.16
N LEU A 434 22.24 -4.74 -21.39
CA LEU A 434 22.16 -6.02 -20.67
C LEU A 434 21.68 -7.19 -21.55
N LEU A 435 21.16 -6.89 -22.74
CA LEU A 435 20.71 -7.94 -23.66
C LEU A 435 21.91 -8.59 -24.39
N PRO A 436 21.79 -9.84 -24.84
CA PRO A 436 22.86 -10.51 -25.57
C PRO A 436 23.16 -9.81 -26.91
N ALA A 437 24.34 -10.06 -27.44
CA ALA A 437 24.79 -9.42 -28.68
C ALA A 437 23.81 -9.63 -29.84
N GLU A 438 23.20 -10.79 -29.93
CA GLU A 438 22.17 -11.13 -30.95
C GLU A 438 20.94 -10.21 -30.89
N ALA A 439 20.56 -9.74 -29.69
CA ALA A 439 19.43 -8.83 -29.51
C ALA A 439 19.75 -7.38 -29.92
N ARG A 440 21.04 -7.03 -29.99
CA ARG A 440 21.55 -5.69 -30.28
C ARG A 440 21.98 -5.52 -31.74
N GLN A 441 21.78 -6.55 -32.54
CA GLN A 441 22.10 -6.53 -33.99
C GLN A 441 20.79 -6.55 -34.81
N PRO A 442 20.80 -5.96 -36.01
CA PRO A 442 19.66 -6.06 -36.92
C PRO A 442 19.40 -7.53 -37.24
N HIS A 443 18.15 -7.96 -37.06
CA HIS A 443 17.68 -9.30 -37.37
C HIS A 443 16.62 -9.23 -38.47
N GLN A 444 16.68 -10.12 -39.45
CA GLN A 444 15.62 -10.30 -40.44
C GLN A 444 14.77 -11.52 -40.05
N PRO A 445 13.65 -11.31 -39.38
CA PRO A 445 12.86 -12.42 -38.88
C PRO A 445 12.15 -13.17 -40.01
N THR A 446 12.03 -14.47 -39.80
CA THR A 446 11.17 -15.34 -40.62
C THR A 446 9.68 -15.03 -40.31
N ASP A 447 8.80 -15.49 -41.19
CA ASP A 447 7.36 -15.30 -40.99
C ASP A 447 6.84 -16.05 -39.76
N ASP A 448 7.46 -17.18 -39.39
CA ASP A 448 7.11 -17.91 -38.16
C ASP A 448 7.54 -17.15 -36.89
N GLU A 449 8.73 -16.55 -36.88
CA GLU A 449 9.17 -15.66 -35.81
C GLU A 449 8.26 -14.45 -35.68
N LEU A 450 7.86 -13.83 -36.80
CA LEU A 450 6.91 -12.74 -36.79
C LEU A 450 5.55 -13.15 -36.22
N ARG A 451 5.00 -14.30 -36.64
CA ARG A 451 3.73 -14.83 -36.10
C ARG A 451 3.78 -15.02 -34.60
N ALA A 452 4.90 -15.49 -34.05
CA ALA A 452 5.07 -15.71 -32.63
C ALA A 452 4.91 -14.42 -31.80
N THR A 453 5.07 -13.24 -32.40
CA THR A 453 4.92 -11.93 -31.73
C THR A 453 3.48 -11.41 -31.67
N PHE A 454 2.54 -12.04 -32.37
CA PHE A 454 1.13 -11.63 -32.39
C PHE A 454 0.27 -12.51 -31.49
N PRO A 455 -0.88 -12.00 -31.00
CA PRO A 455 -1.78 -12.81 -30.19
C PRO A 455 -2.43 -13.96 -31.02
N PRO A 456 -2.93 -15.03 -30.34
CA PRO A 456 -3.63 -16.11 -31.03
C PRO A 456 -4.78 -15.58 -31.90
N GLY A 457 -4.91 -16.11 -33.12
CA GLY A 457 -5.97 -15.72 -34.06
C GLY A 457 -5.74 -14.39 -34.77
N TYR A 458 -4.55 -13.83 -34.75
CA TYR A 458 -4.22 -12.65 -35.54
C TYR A 458 -4.10 -13.01 -37.03
N HIS A 459 -4.84 -12.26 -37.88
CA HIS A 459 -4.90 -12.45 -39.33
C HIS A 459 -4.42 -11.21 -40.12
N GLY A 460 -3.84 -10.23 -39.43
CA GLY A 460 -3.33 -9.03 -40.06
C GLY A 460 -1.95 -9.18 -40.69
N GLU A 461 -1.41 -8.08 -41.19
CA GLU A 461 -0.08 -8.03 -41.80
C GLU A 461 1.03 -8.23 -40.76
N LEU A 462 1.91 -9.24 -40.98
CA LEU A 462 2.95 -9.63 -40.07
C LEU A 462 4.11 -8.61 -40.02
N ARG A 463 4.41 -7.91 -41.12
CA ARG A 463 5.54 -6.98 -41.25
C ARG A 463 5.18 -5.53 -40.92
N SER A 464 3.94 -5.29 -40.45
CA SER A 464 3.52 -3.99 -39.99
C SER A 464 4.43 -3.46 -38.85
N ARG A 465 4.80 -2.19 -38.89
CA ARG A 465 5.60 -1.48 -37.84
C ARG A 465 4.73 -0.85 -36.76
N SER A 466 3.50 -1.32 -36.57
CA SER A 466 2.56 -0.75 -35.61
C SER A 466 2.70 -1.32 -34.19
#